data_f968ff2b3424fbdd8709a1b18d57a6cf
#
_entry.id   f968ff2b3424fbdd8709a1b18d57a6cf
#
_cell.length_a   1.000
_cell.length_b   1.000
_cell.length_c   1.000
_cell.angle_alpha   90.00
_cell.angle_beta   90.00
_cell.angle_gamma   90.00
#
_symmetry.space_group_name_H-M   'P 1'
#
loop_
_entity.id
_entity.type
_entity.pdbx_description
1 polymer ?
#
loop_
_entity_poly.entity_id
_entity_poly.type
_entity_poly.pdbx_seq_one_letter_code
_entity_poly.pdbx_strand_id
1 'polypeptide(L)'
;MSTNSKVLALKYRPVVFEDVIGQEIVSQTIFNSIKQNKIPNAYLFTGIRGVGKTTFARLVAKALNCRNGVDKLCKEKLCDSCHSISMSNHIDVLEMDAASKTGVDDVRELIDFSRYGPTSIKFKVFIIDEVHMLSKQAFNALLKTLEEPPEYKNGGALKFIFAT
;
A
#
# COMPACT_ATOMS: atom_id res chain seq x y z
N MET A 1 -10.60 32.67 -12.07
CA MET A 1 -10.72 31.25 -12.46
C MET A 1 -9.34 30.64 -12.38
N SER A 2 -9.03 29.95 -11.28
CA SER A 2 -7.77 29.25 -11.14
C SER A 2 -7.86 27.91 -11.86
N THR A 3 -7.26 27.81 -13.03
CA THR A 3 -7.03 26.55 -13.71
C THR A 3 -6.04 25.74 -12.88
N ASN A 4 -6.57 24.86 -12.03
CA ASN A 4 -5.79 23.83 -11.35
C ASN A 4 -5.24 22.89 -12.41
N SER A 5 -4.10 23.22 -12.99
CA SER A 5 -3.35 22.33 -13.87
C SER A 5 -2.76 21.20 -13.00
N LYS A 6 -3.56 20.15 -12.76
CA LYS A 6 -3.02 18.92 -12.17
C LYS A 6 -1.88 18.44 -13.05
N VAL A 7 -0.72 18.20 -12.45
CA VAL A 7 0.43 17.61 -13.13
C VAL A 7 -0.04 16.36 -13.91
N LEU A 8 0.32 16.20 -15.17
CA LEU A 8 -0.14 15.09 -16.03
C LEU A 8 0.05 13.73 -15.36
N ALA A 9 1.14 13.52 -14.66
CA ALA A 9 1.40 12.29 -13.91
C ALA A 9 0.36 11.97 -12.83
N LEU A 10 -0.31 12.98 -12.28
CA LEU A 10 -1.40 12.80 -11.31
C LEU A 10 -2.75 12.58 -12.02
N LYS A 11 -2.93 13.22 -13.18
CA LYS A 11 -4.17 13.11 -13.97
C LYS A 11 -4.37 11.71 -14.56
N TYR A 12 -3.28 11.07 -15.00
CA TYR A 12 -3.30 9.77 -15.67
C TYR A 12 -2.85 8.63 -14.76
N ARG A 13 -2.85 8.83 -13.44
CA ARG A 13 -2.50 7.76 -12.49
C ARG A 13 -3.56 6.64 -12.56
N PRO A 14 -3.14 5.36 -12.72
CA PRO A 14 -4.06 4.24 -12.73
C PRO A 14 -4.95 4.20 -11.48
N VAL A 15 -6.22 3.94 -11.66
CA VAL A 15 -7.23 3.87 -10.59
C VAL A 15 -7.64 2.43 -10.31
N VAL A 16 -7.58 1.58 -11.31
CA VAL A 16 -7.86 0.13 -11.24
C VAL A 16 -6.74 -0.65 -11.92
N PHE A 17 -6.69 -1.96 -11.72
CA PHE A 17 -5.63 -2.81 -12.27
C PHE A 17 -5.61 -2.81 -13.81
N GLU A 18 -6.76 -2.70 -14.44
CA GLU A 18 -6.90 -2.66 -15.90
C GLU A 18 -6.28 -1.41 -16.53
N ASP A 19 -6.12 -0.34 -15.76
CA ASP A 19 -5.50 0.90 -16.24
C ASP A 19 -3.96 0.84 -16.21
N VAL A 20 -3.38 -0.24 -15.65
CA VAL A 20 -1.92 -0.40 -15.51
C VAL A 20 -1.36 -1.04 -16.77
N ILE A 21 -0.64 -0.25 -17.56
CA ILE A 21 -0.05 -0.69 -18.83
C ILE A 21 1.29 -1.39 -18.58
N GLY A 22 1.49 -2.56 -19.18
CA GLY A 22 2.76 -3.30 -19.15
C GLY A 22 3.00 -4.12 -17.87
N GLN A 23 1.98 -4.27 -17.00
CA GLN A 23 2.04 -5.05 -15.76
C GLN A 23 0.84 -6.01 -15.63
N GLU A 24 0.32 -6.47 -16.75
CA GLU A 24 -0.92 -7.25 -16.81
C GLU A 24 -0.81 -8.57 -16.02
N ILE A 25 0.32 -9.26 -16.13
CA ILE A 25 0.55 -10.54 -15.43
C ILE A 25 0.60 -10.33 -13.91
N VAL A 26 1.32 -9.30 -13.46
CA VAL A 26 1.43 -8.97 -12.03
C VAL A 26 0.08 -8.53 -11.49
N SER A 27 -0.63 -7.68 -12.21
CA SER A 27 -1.98 -7.21 -11.86
C SER A 27 -2.95 -8.37 -11.72
N GLN A 28 -2.96 -9.29 -12.67
CA GLN A 28 -3.84 -10.46 -12.65
C GLN A 28 -3.49 -11.43 -11.52
N THR A 29 -2.20 -11.61 -11.23
CA THR A 29 -1.74 -12.46 -10.13
C THR A 29 -2.21 -11.93 -8.79
N ILE A 30 -2.05 -10.63 -8.56
CA ILE A 30 -2.48 -9.98 -7.31
C ILE A 30 -4.01 -10.00 -7.19
N PHE A 31 -4.72 -9.68 -8.26
CA PHE A 31 -6.18 -9.75 -8.32
C PHE A 31 -6.69 -11.13 -7.90
N ASN A 32 -6.16 -12.20 -8.52
CA ASN A 32 -6.53 -13.57 -8.22
C ASN A 32 -6.21 -13.98 -6.78
N SER A 33 -5.06 -13.55 -6.27
CA SER A 33 -4.64 -13.79 -4.87
C SER A 33 -5.64 -13.17 -3.88
N ILE A 34 -6.06 -11.93 -4.11
CA ILE A 34 -7.03 -11.24 -3.26
C ILE A 34 -8.41 -11.92 -3.38
N LYS A 35 -8.84 -12.25 -4.59
CA LYS A 35 -10.12 -12.91 -4.85
C LYS A 35 -10.22 -14.27 -4.17
N GLN A 36 -9.13 -15.03 -4.16
CA GLN A 36 -9.05 -16.33 -3.51
C GLN A 36 -8.76 -16.26 -2.00
N ASN A 37 -8.66 -15.06 -1.42
CA ASN A 37 -8.27 -14.81 -0.04
C ASN A 37 -6.91 -15.44 0.34
N LYS A 38 -6.00 -15.54 -0.63
CA LYS A 38 -4.62 -16.01 -0.46
C LYS A 38 -3.66 -14.82 -0.49
N ILE A 39 -3.80 -13.94 0.49
CA ILE A 39 -3.08 -12.67 0.54
C ILE A 39 -1.78 -12.85 1.34
N PRO A 40 -0.60 -12.61 0.75
CA PRO A 40 0.67 -12.69 1.47
C PRO A 40 0.78 -11.60 2.54
N ASN A 41 1.69 -11.77 3.49
CA ASN A 41 1.96 -10.75 4.51
C ASN A 41 2.72 -9.54 3.96
N ALA A 42 3.47 -9.74 2.87
CA ALA A 42 4.18 -8.66 2.19
C ALA A 42 4.20 -8.84 0.67
N TYR A 43 4.18 -7.71 -0.02
CA TYR A 43 4.49 -7.59 -1.44
C TYR A 43 5.82 -6.84 -1.58
N LEU A 44 6.64 -7.24 -2.54
CA LEU A 44 7.87 -6.54 -2.90
C LEU A 44 7.82 -6.16 -4.39
N PHE A 45 7.75 -4.88 -4.68
CA PHE A 45 7.81 -4.35 -6.03
C PHE A 45 9.21 -3.83 -6.34
N THR A 46 9.85 -4.44 -7.32
CA THR A 46 11.17 -4.05 -7.78
C THR A 46 11.09 -3.47 -9.18
N GLY A 47 12.03 -2.60 -9.52
CA GLY A 47 12.11 -2.01 -10.85
C GLY A 47 12.80 -0.66 -10.85
N ILE A 48 13.05 -0.14 -12.05
CA ILE A 48 13.67 1.18 -12.20
C ILE A 48 12.75 2.29 -11.66
N ARG A 49 13.35 3.41 -11.30
CA ARG A 49 12.61 4.59 -10.85
C ARG A 49 11.66 5.08 -11.94
N GLY A 50 10.47 5.48 -11.55
CA GLY A 50 9.48 6.04 -12.48
C GLY A 50 8.54 5.04 -13.16
N VAL A 51 8.67 3.73 -12.89
CA VAL A 51 7.74 2.69 -13.42
C VAL A 51 6.40 2.62 -12.69
N GLY A 52 6.15 3.51 -11.74
CA GLY A 52 4.86 3.58 -11.04
C GLY A 52 4.71 2.62 -9.86
N LYS A 53 5.80 2.16 -9.23
CA LYS A 53 5.77 1.24 -8.08
C LYS A 53 4.89 1.75 -6.95
N THR A 54 5.04 3.00 -6.54
CA THR A 54 4.25 3.63 -5.47
C THR A 54 2.77 3.71 -5.84
N THR A 55 2.48 4.05 -7.09
CA THR A 55 1.11 4.06 -7.61
C THR A 55 0.49 2.68 -7.58
N PHE A 56 1.25 1.66 -7.97
CA PHE A 56 0.82 0.27 -7.93
C PHE A 56 0.62 -0.21 -6.48
N ALA A 57 1.49 0.19 -5.56
CA ALA A 57 1.33 -0.10 -4.13
C ALA A 57 0.01 0.45 -3.56
N ARG A 58 -0.35 1.69 -3.89
CA ARG A 58 -1.63 2.28 -3.50
C ARG A 58 -2.82 1.54 -4.11
N LEU A 59 -2.68 1.11 -5.36
CA LEU A 59 -3.72 0.33 -6.04
C LEU A 59 -3.96 -1.01 -5.35
N VAL A 60 -2.91 -1.70 -4.91
CA VAL A 60 -3.01 -2.93 -4.12
C VAL A 60 -3.68 -2.66 -2.77
N ALA A 61 -3.31 -1.59 -2.06
CA ALA A 61 -3.94 -1.20 -0.81
C ALA A 61 -5.44 -0.92 -0.97
N LYS A 62 -5.82 -0.27 -2.07
CA LYS A 62 -7.25 -0.07 -2.43
C LYS A 62 -7.96 -1.38 -2.70
N ALA A 63 -7.35 -2.27 -3.47
CA ALA A 63 -7.94 -3.57 -3.79
C ALA A 63 -8.16 -4.45 -2.55
N LEU A 64 -7.24 -4.39 -1.58
CA LEU A 64 -7.36 -5.07 -0.29
C LEU A 64 -8.52 -4.54 0.57
N ASN A 65 -8.85 -3.26 0.44
CA ASN A 65 -9.72 -2.54 1.38
C ASN A 65 -10.94 -1.87 0.73
N CYS A 66 -11.17 -2.07 -0.56
CA CYS A 66 -12.33 -1.52 -1.24
C CYS A 66 -13.64 -2.13 -0.69
N ARG A 67 -14.60 -1.28 -0.34
CA ARG A 67 -15.93 -1.73 0.14
C ARG A 67 -16.67 -2.59 -0.88
N ASN A 68 -16.44 -2.37 -2.17
CA ASN A 68 -17.08 -3.12 -3.25
C ASN A 68 -16.36 -4.45 -3.56
N GLY A 69 -15.23 -4.73 -2.90
CA GLY A 69 -14.38 -5.88 -3.19
C GLY A 69 -13.51 -5.70 -4.43
N VAL A 70 -12.60 -6.66 -4.64
CA VAL A 70 -11.62 -6.59 -5.73
C VAL A 70 -12.27 -6.73 -7.12
N ASP A 71 -13.36 -7.49 -7.23
CA ASP A 71 -14.08 -7.69 -8.51
C ASP A 71 -14.80 -6.43 -9.01
N LYS A 72 -15.09 -5.49 -8.12
CA LYS A 72 -15.79 -4.23 -8.40
C LYS A 72 -15.04 -3.04 -7.82
N LEU A 73 -13.73 -3.02 -8.03
CA LEU A 73 -12.89 -1.94 -7.54
C LEU A 73 -13.36 -0.58 -8.07
N CYS A 74 -13.47 0.38 -7.18
CA CYS A 74 -13.98 1.71 -7.50
C CYS A 74 -13.13 2.40 -8.57
N LYS A 75 -13.74 2.85 -9.65
CA LYS A 75 -13.10 3.58 -10.75
C LYS A 75 -13.56 5.04 -10.83
N GLU A 76 -14.83 5.26 -11.09
CA GLU A 76 -15.39 6.60 -11.28
C GLU A 76 -15.83 7.23 -9.97
N LYS A 77 -16.60 6.49 -9.15
CA LYS A 77 -17.06 6.92 -7.84
C LYS A 77 -16.35 6.12 -6.76
N LEU A 78 -15.36 6.73 -6.14
CA LEU A 78 -14.58 6.10 -5.07
C LEU A 78 -15.39 6.00 -3.78
N CYS A 79 -15.35 4.84 -3.12
CA CYS A 79 -15.78 4.72 -1.73
C CYS A 79 -14.83 5.48 -0.82
N ASP A 80 -15.23 5.75 0.43
CA ASP A 80 -14.44 6.55 1.37
C ASP A 80 -13.03 6.00 1.57
N SER A 81 -12.89 4.68 1.68
CA SER A 81 -11.58 4.03 1.81
C SER A 81 -10.71 4.23 0.56
N CYS A 82 -11.24 3.98 -0.63
CA CYS A 82 -10.49 4.19 -1.88
C CYS A 82 -10.12 5.64 -2.10
N HIS A 83 -11.00 6.58 -1.75
CA HIS A 83 -10.72 8.01 -1.83
C HIS A 83 -9.57 8.40 -0.89
N SER A 84 -9.67 8.05 0.40
CA SER A 84 -8.64 8.38 1.39
C SER A 84 -7.29 7.75 1.07
N ILE A 85 -7.26 6.49 0.59
CA ILE A 85 -6.02 5.83 0.16
C ILE A 85 -5.42 6.56 -1.05
N SER A 86 -6.23 6.96 -2.02
CA SER A 86 -5.76 7.72 -3.19
C SER A 86 -5.16 9.07 -2.83
N MET A 87 -5.64 9.69 -1.75
CA MET A 87 -5.14 10.95 -1.22
C MET A 87 -3.99 10.78 -0.22
N SER A 88 -3.54 9.54 0.04
CA SER A 88 -2.48 9.22 1.02
C SER A 88 -2.78 9.72 2.44
N ASN A 89 -4.05 9.72 2.84
CA ASN A 89 -4.50 10.20 4.15
C ASN A 89 -5.39 9.21 4.92
N HIS A 90 -5.38 7.92 4.54
CA HIS A 90 -6.14 6.91 5.25
C HIS A 90 -5.43 6.52 6.56
N ILE A 91 -6.19 6.47 7.67
CA ILE A 91 -5.65 6.17 9.00
C ILE A 91 -5.00 4.78 9.12
N ASP A 92 -5.51 3.80 8.37
CA ASP A 92 -5.00 2.42 8.41
C ASP A 92 -4.07 2.08 7.23
N VAL A 93 -3.79 3.03 6.33
CA VAL A 93 -2.85 2.87 5.22
C VAL A 93 -1.80 3.95 5.31
N LEU A 94 -0.64 3.58 5.83
CA LEU A 94 0.47 4.50 6.04
C LEU A 94 1.52 4.36 4.93
N GLU A 95 1.98 5.49 4.43
CA GLU A 95 3.07 5.56 3.47
C GLU A 95 4.31 6.18 4.11
N MET A 96 5.45 5.56 3.91
CA MET A 96 6.75 6.06 4.33
C MET A 96 7.72 6.01 3.16
N ASP A 97 8.41 7.13 2.92
CA ASP A 97 9.53 7.19 2.00
C ASP A 97 10.84 6.98 2.77
N ALA A 98 11.46 5.82 2.59
CA ALA A 98 12.71 5.48 3.26
C ALA A 98 13.91 6.29 2.76
N ALA A 99 13.81 6.99 1.64
CA ALA A 99 14.84 7.93 1.20
C ALA A 99 14.91 9.17 2.09
N SER A 100 13.79 9.59 2.68
CA SER A 100 13.70 10.75 3.58
C SER A 100 13.67 10.35 5.06
N LYS A 101 13.23 9.13 5.38
CA LYS A 101 13.10 8.58 6.74
C LYS A 101 13.85 7.26 6.86
N THR A 102 15.16 7.33 7.02
CA THR A 102 16.06 6.17 7.01
C THR A 102 16.32 5.56 8.39
N GLY A 103 15.93 6.28 9.45
CA GLY A 103 16.29 5.97 10.82
C GLY A 103 15.47 4.87 11.48
N VAL A 104 16.08 4.25 12.50
CA VAL A 104 15.40 3.24 13.33
C VAL A 104 14.19 3.81 14.05
N ASP A 105 14.23 5.06 14.47
CA ASP A 105 13.14 5.67 15.23
C ASP A 105 11.89 5.89 14.37
N ASP A 106 12.05 6.25 13.10
CA ASP A 106 10.93 6.35 12.14
C ASP A 106 10.23 4.99 11.96
N VAL A 107 11.02 3.92 11.86
CA VAL A 107 10.50 2.55 11.74
C VAL A 107 9.88 2.06 13.04
N ARG A 108 10.44 2.40 14.20
CA ARG A 108 9.87 2.07 15.51
C ARG A 108 8.49 2.70 15.69
N GLU A 109 8.32 3.96 15.32
CA GLU A 109 7.03 4.64 15.34
C GLU A 109 5.99 3.88 14.50
N LEU A 110 6.37 3.44 13.32
CA LEU A 110 5.54 2.64 12.43
C LEU A 110 5.18 1.28 13.05
N ILE A 111 6.15 0.61 13.67
CA ILE A 111 5.95 -0.67 14.36
C ILE A 111 5.03 -0.48 15.58
N ASP A 112 5.20 0.57 16.35
CA ASP A 112 4.32 0.85 17.48
C ASP A 112 2.88 1.09 17.01
N PHE A 113 2.71 1.79 15.91
CA PHE A 113 1.40 1.98 15.29
C PHE A 113 0.78 0.66 14.78
N SER A 114 1.62 -0.31 14.39
CA SER A 114 1.15 -1.63 13.95
C SER A 114 0.47 -2.45 15.04
N ARG A 115 0.75 -2.15 16.31
CA ARG A 115 0.15 -2.86 17.45
C ARG A 115 -1.35 -2.62 17.60
N TYR A 116 -1.83 -1.52 17.05
CA TYR A 116 -3.25 -1.19 17.00
C TYR A 116 -3.86 -1.74 15.72
N GLY A 117 -4.92 -2.53 15.84
CA GLY A 117 -5.64 -3.08 14.70
C GLY A 117 -6.25 -2.00 13.79
N PRO A 118 -6.65 -2.37 12.57
CA PRO A 118 -7.34 -1.46 11.68
C PRO A 118 -8.67 -0.99 12.28
N THR A 119 -9.00 0.28 12.10
CA THR A 119 -10.18 0.91 12.68
C THR A 119 -11.40 0.86 11.77
N SER A 120 -11.19 1.02 10.47
CA SER A 120 -12.29 1.20 9.52
C SER A 120 -12.25 0.26 8.33
N ILE A 121 -11.17 -0.47 8.16
CA ILE A 121 -10.93 -1.37 7.02
C ILE A 121 -10.42 -2.73 7.50
N LYS A 122 -10.39 -3.72 6.60
CA LYS A 122 -9.99 -5.09 6.92
C LYS A 122 -8.48 -5.23 7.15
N PHE A 123 -7.69 -4.58 6.33
CA PHE A 123 -6.23 -4.69 6.35
C PHE A 123 -5.58 -3.37 6.69
N LYS A 124 -4.77 -3.35 7.74
CA LYS A 124 -3.81 -2.28 7.97
C LYS A 124 -2.65 -2.47 6.99
N VAL A 125 -2.30 -1.44 6.23
CA VAL A 125 -1.28 -1.54 5.17
C VAL A 125 -0.18 -0.52 5.42
N PHE A 126 1.06 -0.98 5.39
CA PHE A 126 2.25 -0.12 5.40
C PHE A 126 2.93 -0.17 4.05
N ILE A 127 2.96 0.96 3.36
CA ILE A 127 3.67 1.15 2.11
C ILE A 127 5.00 1.81 2.41
N ILE A 128 6.10 1.13 2.13
CA ILE A 128 7.46 1.64 2.33
C ILE A 128 8.14 1.74 0.99
N ASP A 129 8.27 2.98 0.50
CA ASP A 129 8.95 3.28 -0.75
C ASP A 129 10.46 3.40 -0.52
N GLU A 130 11.24 3.05 -1.53
CA GLU A 130 12.71 3.06 -1.48
C GLU A 130 13.26 2.29 -0.27
N VAL A 131 12.69 1.11 0.03
CA VAL A 131 13.02 0.31 1.22
C VAL A 131 14.51 -0.02 1.36
N HIS A 132 15.25 -0.08 0.25
CA HIS A 132 16.70 -0.29 0.23
C HIS A 132 17.49 0.84 0.90
N MET A 133 16.88 2.02 1.08
CA MET A 133 17.49 3.18 1.75
C MET A 133 17.43 3.10 3.28
N LEU A 134 16.68 2.15 3.85
CA LEU A 134 16.64 1.95 5.29
C LEU A 134 17.99 1.51 5.84
N SER A 135 18.33 1.96 7.04
CA SER A 135 19.45 1.41 7.79
C SER A 135 19.27 -0.09 8.04
N LYS A 136 20.36 -0.84 8.17
CA LYS A 136 20.29 -2.28 8.47
C LYS A 136 19.46 -2.57 9.74
N GLN A 137 19.61 -1.74 10.75
CA GLN A 137 18.90 -1.87 12.02
C GLN A 137 17.39 -1.62 11.85
N ALA A 138 17.00 -0.59 11.08
CA ALA A 138 15.62 -0.29 10.76
C ALA A 138 14.97 -1.43 9.96
N PHE A 139 15.66 -1.93 8.95
CA PHE A 139 15.20 -3.04 8.13
C PHE A 139 14.99 -4.32 8.95
N ASN A 140 15.93 -4.66 9.83
CA ASN A 140 15.80 -5.82 10.72
C ASN A 140 14.61 -5.70 11.68
N ALA A 141 14.30 -4.49 12.16
CA ALA A 141 13.12 -4.26 12.98
C ALA A 141 11.82 -4.52 12.22
N LEU A 142 11.75 -4.10 10.95
CA LEU A 142 10.60 -4.41 10.07
C LEU A 142 10.48 -5.91 9.79
N LEU A 143 11.58 -6.60 9.49
CA LEU A 143 11.56 -8.04 9.23
C LEU A 143 11.00 -8.81 10.43
N LYS A 144 11.38 -8.44 11.64
CA LYS A 144 10.83 -9.08 12.85
C LYS A 144 9.32 -8.94 12.94
N THR A 145 8.77 -7.76 12.65
CA THR A 145 7.32 -7.54 12.64
C THR A 145 6.64 -8.30 11.50
N LEU A 146 7.32 -8.48 10.36
CA LEU A 146 6.82 -9.26 9.24
C LEU A 146 6.76 -10.77 9.54
N GLU A 147 7.77 -11.29 10.24
CA GLU A 147 7.85 -12.70 10.64
C GLU A 147 6.83 -13.04 11.72
N GLU A 148 6.62 -12.13 12.66
CA GLU A 148 5.69 -12.25 13.78
C GLU A 148 4.69 -11.07 13.76
N PRO A 149 3.75 -11.02 12.80
CA PRO A 149 2.80 -9.93 12.72
C PRO A 149 1.84 -9.92 13.92
N PRO A 150 1.41 -8.74 14.38
CA PRO A 150 0.47 -8.66 15.48
C PRO A 150 -0.88 -9.29 15.12
N GLU A 151 -1.48 -9.98 16.10
CA GLU A 151 -2.84 -10.49 15.97
C GLU A 151 -3.84 -9.44 16.47
N TYR A 152 -4.87 -9.20 15.69
CA TYR A 152 -5.91 -8.23 16.03
C TYR A 152 -7.22 -8.90 16.42
N LYS A 153 -7.79 -8.46 17.55
CA LYS A 153 -9.05 -8.98 18.08
C LYS A 153 -10.25 -8.80 17.13
N ASN A 154 -10.19 -7.83 16.24
CA ASN A 154 -11.24 -7.55 15.28
C ASN A 154 -11.15 -8.42 13.99
N GLY A 155 -10.23 -9.36 13.91
CA GLY A 155 -10.03 -10.23 12.76
C GLY A 155 -9.34 -9.57 11.56
N GLY A 156 -8.86 -8.33 11.70
CA GLY A 156 -8.04 -7.66 10.69
C GLY A 156 -6.62 -8.23 10.61
N ALA A 157 -5.85 -7.80 9.64
CA ALA A 157 -4.45 -8.19 9.49
C ALA A 157 -3.57 -7.02 9.03
N LEU A 158 -2.29 -7.11 9.34
CA LEU A 158 -1.25 -6.19 8.88
C LEU A 158 -0.65 -6.73 7.57
N LYS A 159 -0.52 -5.84 6.59
CA LYS A 159 0.12 -6.14 5.31
C LYS A 159 1.18 -5.09 5.00
N PHE A 160 2.30 -5.54 4.45
CA PHE A 160 3.38 -4.67 3.99
C PHE A 160 3.42 -4.62 2.47
N ILE A 161 3.74 -3.46 1.93
CA ILE A 161 4.04 -3.27 0.51
C ILE A 161 5.36 -2.51 0.42
N PHE A 162 6.39 -3.19 -0.03
CA PHE A 162 7.72 -2.62 -0.22
C PHE A 162 7.94 -2.28 -1.69
N ALA A 163 8.54 -1.12 -1.93
CA ALA A 163 9.00 -0.71 -3.25
C ALA A 163 10.50 -0.38 -3.20
N THR A 164 11.23 -0.81 -4.24
CA THR A 164 12.68 -0.60 -4.30
C THR A 164 13.17 -0.44 -5.75
#